data_fc4c88d8000f58469a37859ca2826f3d
#
_entry.id   fc4c88d8000f58469a37859ca2826f3d
#
_cell.length_a   1.000
_cell.length_b   1.000
_cell.length_c   1.000
_cell.angle_alpha   90.00
_cell.angle_beta   90.00
_cell.angle_gamma   90.00
#
_symmetry.space_group_name_H-M   'P 1'
#
loop_
_entity.id
_entity.type
_entity.pdbx_description
1 polymer ?
#
loop_
_entity_poly.entity_id
_entity_poly.type
_entity_poly.pdbx_seq_one_letter_code
_entity_poly.pdbx_strand_id
1 'polypeptide(L)'
;MIMNILLLSTIYPLPSKENKGTSVCHYFTKEWAKEGHNVRVVHYQAVYPFFYYWAARVARDLITAKTGAVVYTKRDKGAQYEWDGVQVLRIPLFKPIPHGRFLSISIRKSIQQIVNSNAEADFIPDIIVGHFPNPQIEVVAKLKSIYSSATTAIIMHENFDLDGVYG
;
A
#
# COMPACT_ATOMS: atom_id res chain seq x y z
N MET A 1 15.88 2.47 -21.41
CA MET A 1 14.83 3.54 -21.30
C MET A 1 14.53 3.73 -19.82
N ILE A 2 14.60 4.96 -19.32
CA ILE A 2 14.20 5.29 -17.93
C ILE A 2 12.68 5.35 -17.89
N MET A 3 12.06 4.72 -16.89
CA MET A 3 10.59 4.68 -16.72
C MET A 3 10.21 5.22 -15.34
N ASN A 4 9.03 5.80 -15.24
CA ASN A 4 8.37 6.18 -14.00
C ASN A 4 7.48 5.03 -13.53
N ILE A 5 7.85 4.37 -12.42
CA ILE A 5 7.17 3.18 -11.89
C ILE A 5 6.47 3.54 -10.59
N LEU A 6 5.15 3.34 -10.56
CA LEU A 6 4.31 3.52 -9.36
C LEU A 6 3.90 2.15 -8.81
N LEU A 7 4.42 1.78 -7.64
CA LEU A 7 4.01 0.57 -6.93
C LEU A 7 3.00 0.90 -5.82
N LEU A 8 1.91 0.15 -5.75
CA LEU A 8 0.89 0.22 -4.70
C LEU A 8 0.93 -1.05 -3.87
N SER A 9 1.11 -0.96 -2.55
CA SER A 9 1.20 -2.14 -1.68
C SER A 9 0.62 -1.88 -0.28
N THR A 10 0.06 -2.91 0.34
CA THR A 10 -0.35 -2.91 1.76
C THR A 10 0.69 -3.52 2.70
N ILE A 11 1.77 -4.07 2.15
CA ILE A 11 2.80 -4.80 2.91
C ILE A 11 4.21 -4.24 2.72
N TYR A 12 4.34 -3.00 2.27
CA TYR A 12 5.65 -2.37 2.14
C TYR A 12 6.30 -2.19 3.52
N PRO A 13 7.57 -2.56 3.70
CA PRO A 13 8.22 -2.46 5.01
C PRO A 13 8.42 -0.99 5.43
N LEU A 14 8.55 -0.77 6.74
CA LEU A 14 8.93 0.52 7.29
C LEU A 14 10.45 0.54 7.55
N PRO A 15 11.12 1.71 7.45
CA PRO A 15 12.55 1.83 7.73
C PRO A 15 12.92 1.48 9.19
N SER A 16 11.95 1.49 10.11
CA SER A 16 12.18 1.15 11.51
C SER A 16 12.35 -0.35 11.72
N LYS A 17 13.31 -0.74 12.57
CA LYS A 17 13.60 -2.15 12.92
C LYS A 17 12.41 -2.88 13.59
N GLU A 18 11.39 -2.16 14.00
CA GLU A 18 10.19 -2.72 14.66
C GLU A 18 9.24 -3.42 13.69
N ASN A 19 9.44 -3.25 12.38
CA ASN A 19 8.55 -3.80 11.38
C ASN A 19 9.02 -5.17 10.91
N LYS A 20 8.22 -6.20 11.22
CA LYS A 20 8.42 -7.59 10.76
C LYS A 20 7.74 -7.86 9.41
N GLY A 21 7.38 -6.82 8.65
CA GLY A 21 6.80 -6.98 7.32
C GLY A 21 7.78 -7.61 6.33
N THR A 22 7.26 -8.21 5.26
CA THR A 22 8.10 -8.73 4.18
C THR A 22 8.78 -7.59 3.43
N SER A 23 10.06 -7.77 3.11
CA SER A 23 10.86 -6.80 2.34
C SER A 23 10.77 -7.00 0.83
N VAL A 24 9.95 -7.94 0.34
CA VAL A 24 9.91 -8.30 -1.08
C VAL A 24 9.63 -7.10 -1.98
N CYS A 25 8.61 -6.29 -1.67
CA CYS A 25 8.29 -5.09 -2.46
C CYS A 25 9.43 -4.06 -2.43
N HIS A 26 10.13 -3.93 -1.29
CA HIS A 26 11.25 -3.03 -1.17
C HIS A 26 12.45 -3.49 -2.02
N TYR A 27 12.74 -4.79 -2.07
CA TYR A 27 13.81 -5.32 -2.92
C TYR A 27 13.54 -5.02 -4.40
N PHE A 28 12.34 -5.26 -4.90
CA PHE A 28 11.99 -4.95 -6.28
C PHE A 28 12.16 -3.46 -6.58
N THR A 29 11.59 -2.60 -5.76
CA THR A 29 11.63 -1.14 -5.98
C THR A 29 13.04 -0.58 -5.90
N LYS A 30 13.86 -1.10 -4.98
CA LYS A 30 15.27 -0.73 -4.85
C LYS A 30 16.08 -1.15 -6.08
N GLU A 31 15.87 -2.36 -6.61
CA GLU A 31 16.58 -2.80 -7.81
C GLU A 31 16.17 -1.96 -9.04
N TRP A 32 14.88 -1.67 -9.22
CA TRP A 32 14.43 -0.76 -10.28
C TRP A 32 15.04 0.64 -10.16
N ALA A 33 15.15 1.18 -8.94
CA ALA A 33 15.81 2.46 -8.71
C ALA A 33 17.31 2.40 -9.06
N LYS A 34 18.02 1.30 -8.74
CA LYS A 34 19.42 1.09 -9.13
C LYS A 34 19.61 0.98 -10.65
N GLU A 35 18.63 0.43 -11.37
CA GLU A 35 18.60 0.37 -12.83
C GLU A 35 18.34 1.74 -13.48
N GLY A 36 18.14 2.78 -12.66
CA GLY A 36 17.95 4.16 -13.08
C GLY A 36 16.50 4.55 -13.36
N HIS A 37 15.52 3.72 -12.95
CA HIS A 37 14.11 4.07 -13.03
C HIS A 37 13.70 5.04 -11.93
N ASN A 38 12.74 5.91 -12.21
CA ASN A 38 12.10 6.75 -11.19
C ASN A 38 11.01 5.94 -10.49
N VAL A 39 11.25 5.53 -9.23
CA VAL A 39 10.35 4.63 -8.51
C VAL A 39 9.64 5.36 -7.38
N ARG A 40 8.32 5.31 -7.38
CA ARG A 40 7.47 5.78 -6.27
C ARG A 40 6.63 4.63 -5.73
N VAL A 41 6.49 4.59 -4.41
CA VAL A 41 5.69 3.59 -3.71
C VAL A 41 4.56 4.28 -2.96
N VAL A 42 3.36 3.76 -3.12
CA VAL A 42 2.23 4.07 -2.24
C VAL A 42 2.06 2.90 -1.27
N HIS A 43 2.41 3.14 -0.01
CA HIS A 43 2.23 2.16 1.06
C HIS A 43 0.92 2.42 1.79
N TYR A 44 -0.06 1.57 1.59
CA TYR A 44 -1.33 1.63 2.31
C TYR A 44 -1.21 0.98 3.69
N GLN A 45 -1.38 1.79 4.73
CA GLN A 45 -1.41 1.32 6.11
C GLN A 45 -2.85 1.26 6.61
N ALA A 46 -3.33 0.07 6.98
CA ALA A 46 -4.64 -0.07 7.57
C ALA A 46 -4.73 0.68 8.91
N VAL A 47 -5.77 1.51 9.08
CA VAL A 47 -6.10 2.16 10.34
C VAL A 47 -7.52 1.80 10.76
N TYR A 48 -7.70 1.63 12.06
CA TYR A 48 -8.90 1.09 12.68
C TYR A 48 -9.61 2.16 13.55
N PRO A 49 -10.83 1.88 14.05
CA PRO A 49 -11.50 2.72 15.04
C PRO A 49 -10.65 2.89 16.31
N PHE A 50 -10.89 3.98 17.04
CA PHE A 50 -10.09 4.33 18.23
C PHE A 50 -10.10 3.24 19.32
N PHE A 51 -11.24 2.61 19.55
CA PHE A 51 -11.37 1.53 20.55
C PHE A 51 -10.48 0.33 20.24
N TYR A 52 -10.17 0.07 18.97
CA TYR A 52 -9.23 -0.98 18.57
C TYR A 52 -7.82 -0.74 19.18
N TYR A 53 -7.32 0.48 19.11
CA TYR A 53 -5.99 0.79 19.63
C TYR A 53 -5.93 0.76 21.14
N TRP A 54 -7.04 1.08 21.81
CA TRP A 54 -7.16 0.93 23.24
C TRP A 54 -7.12 -0.55 23.64
N ALA A 55 -7.93 -1.40 23.02
CA ALA A 55 -7.92 -2.84 23.24
C ALA A 55 -6.57 -3.48 22.87
N ALA A 56 -5.95 -3.04 21.78
CA ALA A 56 -4.66 -3.52 21.33
C ALA A 56 -3.53 -3.25 22.32
N ARG A 57 -3.57 -2.14 23.06
CA ARG A 57 -2.58 -1.84 24.11
C ARG A 57 -2.66 -2.83 25.30
N VAL A 58 -3.86 -3.27 25.62
CA VAL A 58 -4.11 -4.18 26.76
C VAL A 58 -3.85 -5.64 26.36
N ALA A 59 -4.21 -6.03 25.14
CA ALA A 59 -4.22 -7.43 24.69
C ALA A 59 -3.16 -7.76 23.63
N ARG A 60 -2.18 -6.88 23.41
CA ARG A 60 -1.16 -7.02 22.33
C ARG A 60 -0.52 -8.40 22.31
N ASP A 61 0.04 -8.80 23.45
CA ASP A 61 0.81 -10.04 23.51
C ASP A 61 -0.05 -11.28 23.32
N LEU A 62 -1.29 -11.24 23.83
CA LEU A 62 -2.26 -12.33 23.66
C LEU A 62 -2.71 -12.46 22.19
N ILE A 63 -3.00 -11.34 21.53
CA ILE A 63 -3.42 -11.33 20.13
C ILE A 63 -2.27 -11.79 19.24
N THR A 64 -1.06 -11.27 19.44
CA THR A 64 0.13 -11.66 18.68
C THR A 64 0.45 -13.14 18.85
N ALA A 65 0.37 -13.68 20.09
CA ALA A 65 0.61 -15.08 20.35
C ALA A 65 -0.41 -16.01 19.68
N LYS A 66 -1.69 -15.61 19.62
CA LYS A 66 -2.76 -16.41 19.01
C LYS A 66 -2.84 -16.33 17.49
N THR A 67 -2.50 -15.19 16.91
CA THR A 67 -2.76 -14.91 15.48
C THR A 67 -1.48 -14.77 14.65
N GLY A 68 -0.32 -14.64 15.29
CA GLY A 68 0.94 -14.29 14.62
C GLY A 68 0.93 -12.88 13.98
N ALA A 69 -0.17 -12.15 14.09
CA ALA A 69 -0.35 -10.86 13.46
C ALA A 69 0.39 -9.74 14.18
N VAL A 70 0.92 -8.79 13.43
CA VAL A 70 1.49 -7.56 13.99
C VAL A 70 0.35 -6.65 14.48
N VAL A 71 0.30 -6.42 15.78
CA VAL A 71 -0.71 -5.57 16.41
C VAL A 71 -0.16 -4.16 16.57
N TYR A 72 -0.74 -3.21 15.85
CA TYR A 72 -0.38 -1.79 15.97
C TYR A 72 -1.13 -1.16 17.15
N THR A 73 -0.39 -0.57 18.08
CA THR A 73 -0.94 0.10 19.28
C THR A 73 -1.15 1.60 19.10
N LYS A 74 -0.69 2.16 17.98
CA LYS A 74 -0.84 3.57 17.61
C LYS A 74 -1.44 3.68 16.22
N ARG A 75 -2.33 4.68 16.05
CA ARG A 75 -2.90 5.01 14.74
C ARG A 75 -1.84 5.65 13.86
N ASP A 76 -1.68 5.15 12.64
CA ASP A 76 -0.81 5.76 11.65
C ASP A 76 -1.41 7.08 11.14
N LYS A 77 -0.55 8.08 10.95
CA LYS A 77 -0.92 9.41 10.43
C LYS A 77 -0.52 9.61 8.97
N GLY A 78 0.12 8.60 8.37
CA GLY A 78 0.77 8.74 7.08
C GLY A 78 2.15 9.38 7.20
N ALA A 79 2.94 9.25 6.14
CA ALA A 79 4.26 9.86 6.01
C ALA A 79 4.69 9.91 4.54
N GLN A 80 5.60 10.80 4.24
CA GLN A 80 6.35 10.79 2.98
C GLN A 80 7.83 10.75 3.32
N TYR A 81 8.58 9.86 2.69
CA TYR A 81 10.02 9.69 2.94
C TYR A 81 10.69 9.04 1.74
N GLU A 82 12.01 9.10 1.73
CA GLU A 82 12.84 8.38 0.79
C GLU A 82 13.58 7.23 1.49
N TRP A 83 13.66 6.08 0.83
CA TRP A 83 14.41 4.94 1.32
C TRP A 83 15.07 4.18 0.17
N ASP A 84 16.41 4.10 0.20
CA ASP A 84 17.24 3.46 -0.83
C ASP A 84 16.94 3.98 -2.26
N GLY A 85 16.77 5.28 -2.43
CA GLY A 85 16.45 5.92 -3.71
C GLY A 85 14.99 5.80 -4.14
N VAL A 86 14.12 5.23 -3.30
CA VAL A 86 12.69 5.04 -3.57
C VAL A 86 11.87 6.05 -2.78
N GLN A 87 11.03 6.82 -3.49
CA GLN A 87 10.08 7.75 -2.86
C GLN A 87 8.86 6.99 -2.34
N VAL A 88 8.59 7.07 -1.04
CA VAL A 88 7.48 6.36 -0.39
C VAL A 88 6.43 7.33 0.15
N LEU A 89 5.21 7.21 -0.33
CA LEU A 89 4.03 7.88 0.18
C LEU A 89 3.21 6.88 1.00
N ARG A 90 3.24 6.98 2.34
CA ARG A 90 2.43 6.14 3.22
C ARG A 90 1.09 6.79 3.51
N ILE A 91 0.00 6.10 3.11
CA ILE A 91 -1.36 6.59 3.24
C ILE A 91 -2.15 5.71 4.21
N PRO A 92 -2.70 6.28 5.30
CA PRO A 92 -3.60 5.55 6.19
C PRO A 92 -4.95 5.32 5.51
N LEU A 93 -5.36 4.04 5.38
CA LEU A 93 -6.68 3.66 4.90
C LEU A 93 -7.55 3.12 6.02
N PHE A 94 -8.74 3.69 6.17
CA PHE A 94 -9.65 3.28 7.24
C PHE A 94 -10.33 1.94 6.94
N LYS A 95 -10.26 1.05 7.94
CA LYS A 95 -10.83 -0.28 7.93
C LYS A 95 -11.68 -0.46 9.20
N PRO A 96 -13.00 -0.60 9.09
CA PRO A 96 -13.88 -0.70 10.26
C PRO A 96 -13.59 -1.95 11.10
N ILE A 97 -13.27 -3.06 10.43
CA ILE A 97 -13.01 -4.37 11.03
C ILE A 97 -11.69 -4.93 10.47
N PRO A 98 -10.82 -5.56 11.29
CA PRO A 98 -9.48 -6.03 10.86
C PRO A 98 -9.47 -6.87 9.58
N HIS A 99 -10.38 -7.81 9.42
CA HIS A 99 -10.49 -8.66 8.22
C HIS A 99 -11.51 -8.15 7.19
N GLY A 100 -12.12 -6.97 7.42
CA GLY A 100 -13.09 -6.38 6.53
C GLY A 100 -12.48 -5.66 5.33
N ARG A 101 -13.33 -4.99 4.53
CA ARG A 101 -12.92 -4.14 3.41
C ARG A 101 -12.55 -2.74 3.87
N PHE A 102 -11.72 -2.05 3.10
CA PHE A 102 -11.47 -0.62 3.28
C PHE A 102 -12.70 0.20 2.91
N LEU A 103 -12.93 1.33 3.59
CA LEU A 103 -14.01 2.22 3.22
C LEU A 103 -13.75 2.90 1.88
N SER A 104 -14.73 2.86 0.97
CA SER A 104 -14.64 3.46 -0.37
C SER A 104 -14.31 4.96 -0.33
N ILE A 105 -14.81 5.70 0.67
CA ILE A 105 -14.46 7.12 0.85
C ILE A 105 -12.99 7.31 1.18
N SER A 106 -12.39 6.40 1.96
CA SER A 106 -10.96 6.41 2.27
C SER A 106 -10.11 6.11 1.02
N ILE A 107 -10.56 5.15 0.20
CA ILE A 107 -9.91 4.82 -1.08
C ILE A 107 -9.96 6.02 -2.03
N ARG A 108 -11.13 6.67 -2.22
CA ARG A 108 -11.24 7.85 -3.09
C ARG A 108 -10.32 8.99 -2.65
N LYS A 109 -10.25 9.27 -1.33
CA LYS A 109 -9.33 10.28 -0.79
C LYS A 109 -7.87 9.92 -1.06
N SER A 110 -7.51 8.64 -0.94
CA SER A 110 -6.14 8.19 -1.21
C SER A 110 -5.76 8.35 -2.69
N ILE A 111 -6.67 8.10 -3.62
CA ILE A 111 -6.44 8.32 -5.05
C ILE A 111 -6.13 9.80 -5.30
N GLN A 112 -6.91 10.72 -4.72
CA GLN A 112 -6.64 12.15 -4.85
C GLN A 112 -5.28 12.54 -4.26
N GLN A 113 -4.90 11.96 -3.10
CA GLN A 113 -3.58 12.19 -2.51
C GLN A 113 -2.44 11.70 -3.42
N ILE A 114 -2.60 10.55 -4.06
CA ILE A 114 -1.61 10.01 -5.01
C ILE A 114 -1.47 10.96 -6.20
N VAL A 115 -2.58 11.37 -6.79
CA VAL A 115 -2.58 12.28 -7.97
C VAL A 115 -1.93 13.61 -7.62
N ASN A 116 -2.28 14.22 -6.49
CA ASN A 116 -1.69 15.47 -6.04
C ASN A 116 -0.19 15.32 -5.78
N SER A 117 0.22 14.28 -5.05
CA SER A 117 1.63 14.03 -4.75
C SER A 117 2.46 13.71 -5.99
N ASN A 118 1.87 13.07 -7.00
CA ASN A 118 2.51 12.84 -8.28
C ASN A 118 2.67 14.16 -9.06
N ALA A 119 1.63 15.01 -9.07
CA ALA A 119 1.69 16.32 -9.74
C ALA A 119 2.73 17.25 -9.09
N GLU A 120 2.80 17.30 -7.75
CA GLU A 120 3.81 18.09 -7.02
C GLU A 120 5.25 17.66 -7.33
N ALA A 121 5.45 16.40 -7.69
CA ALA A 121 6.77 15.84 -8.03
C ALA A 121 7.02 15.73 -9.55
N ASP A 122 6.15 16.28 -10.39
CA ASP A 122 6.20 16.13 -11.86
C ASP A 122 6.36 14.66 -12.29
N PHE A 123 5.65 13.76 -11.59
CA PHE A 123 5.73 12.31 -11.81
C PHE A 123 4.50 11.80 -12.54
N ILE A 124 4.67 11.43 -13.82
CA ILE A 124 3.63 10.76 -14.62
C ILE A 124 4.05 9.30 -14.76
N PRO A 125 3.30 8.33 -14.20
CA PRO A 125 3.68 6.93 -14.25
C PRO A 125 3.57 6.36 -15.66
N ASP A 126 4.62 5.65 -16.10
CA ASP A 126 4.61 4.79 -17.29
C ASP A 126 4.05 3.42 -16.95
N ILE A 127 4.31 2.96 -15.72
CA ILE A 127 3.84 1.66 -15.20
C ILE A 127 3.22 1.86 -13.82
N ILE A 128 2.04 1.24 -13.60
CA ILE A 128 1.36 1.18 -12.30
C ILE A 128 1.22 -0.28 -11.91
N VAL A 129 1.85 -0.67 -10.79
CA VAL A 129 1.83 -2.04 -10.26
C VAL A 129 1.06 -2.08 -8.96
N GLY A 130 0.00 -2.88 -8.88
CA GLY A 130 -0.67 -3.22 -7.63
C GLY A 130 -0.12 -4.54 -7.06
N HIS A 131 0.32 -4.54 -5.81
CA HIS A 131 0.78 -5.72 -5.12
C HIS A 131 -0.26 -6.13 -4.08
N PHE A 132 -0.88 -7.30 -4.24
CA PHE A 132 -2.13 -7.78 -3.66
C PHE A 132 -3.40 -7.14 -4.24
N PRO A 133 -4.55 -7.86 -4.21
CA PRO A 133 -5.77 -7.39 -4.87
C PRO A 133 -6.49 -6.24 -4.17
N ASN A 134 -6.53 -6.22 -2.84
CA ASN A 134 -7.36 -5.29 -2.08
C ASN A 134 -6.52 -4.27 -1.28
N PRO A 135 -6.64 -2.95 -1.52
CA PRO A 135 -7.57 -2.26 -2.42
C PRO A 135 -7.00 -1.99 -3.82
N GLN A 136 -5.87 -2.59 -4.18
CA GLN A 136 -5.06 -2.20 -5.34
C GLN A 136 -5.81 -2.35 -6.67
N ILE A 137 -6.65 -3.36 -6.85
CA ILE A 137 -7.44 -3.52 -8.09
C ILE A 137 -8.28 -2.27 -8.36
N GLU A 138 -9.04 -1.80 -7.37
CA GLU A 138 -9.89 -0.60 -7.51
C GLU A 138 -9.04 0.65 -7.77
N VAL A 139 -7.94 0.80 -7.03
CA VAL A 139 -7.07 1.98 -7.16
C VAL A 139 -6.36 1.99 -8.49
N VAL A 140 -5.78 0.87 -8.94
CA VAL A 140 -5.10 0.75 -10.24
C VAL A 140 -6.07 1.05 -11.38
N ALA A 141 -7.29 0.52 -11.34
CA ALA A 141 -8.32 0.80 -12.36
C ALA A 141 -8.65 2.30 -12.43
N LYS A 142 -8.77 2.98 -11.29
CA LYS A 142 -9.02 4.43 -11.24
C LYS A 142 -7.82 5.25 -11.69
N LEU A 143 -6.61 4.88 -11.28
CA LEU A 143 -5.38 5.55 -11.73
C LEU A 143 -5.16 5.35 -13.23
N LYS A 144 -5.48 4.18 -13.80
CA LYS A 144 -5.44 3.94 -15.24
C LYS A 144 -6.38 4.86 -16.01
N SER A 145 -7.55 5.20 -15.46
CA SER A 145 -8.45 6.17 -16.10
C SER A 145 -7.92 7.62 -16.08
N ILE A 146 -7.00 7.94 -15.14
CA ILE A 146 -6.35 9.25 -15.04
C ILE A 146 -5.07 9.27 -15.87
N TYR A 147 -4.23 8.24 -15.73
CA TYR A 147 -2.98 8.05 -16.48
C TYR A 147 -3.20 7.05 -17.61
N SER A 148 -3.93 7.46 -18.64
CA SER A 148 -4.41 6.56 -19.72
C SER A 148 -3.29 5.88 -20.51
N SER A 149 -2.11 6.48 -20.61
CA SER A 149 -0.92 5.92 -21.26
C SER A 149 -0.20 4.86 -20.42
N ALA A 150 -0.38 4.87 -19.09
CA ALA A 150 0.35 3.96 -18.20
C ALA A 150 -0.02 2.49 -18.45
N THR A 151 0.96 1.60 -18.48
CA THR A 151 0.72 0.15 -18.40
C THR A 151 0.37 -0.24 -16.97
N THR A 152 -0.57 -1.16 -16.78
CA THR A 152 -1.01 -1.59 -15.44
C THR A 152 -0.83 -3.08 -15.23
N ALA A 153 -0.42 -3.48 -14.01
CA ALA A 153 -0.28 -4.87 -13.61
C ALA A 153 -0.76 -5.07 -12.16
N ILE A 154 -1.27 -6.26 -11.85
CA ILE A 154 -1.57 -6.70 -10.48
C ILE A 154 -0.78 -7.98 -10.19
N ILE A 155 0.00 -7.96 -9.12
CA ILE A 155 0.71 -9.14 -8.62
C ILE A 155 -0.17 -9.82 -7.57
N MET A 156 -0.60 -11.05 -7.87
CA MET A 156 -1.42 -11.87 -6.99
C MET A 156 -0.59 -13.04 -6.47
N HIS A 157 -0.64 -13.28 -5.16
CA HIS A 157 0.12 -14.35 -4.51
C HIS A 157 -0.74 -15.58 -4.14
N GLU A 158 -2.04 -15.48 -4.34
CA GLU A 158 -2.98 -16.56 -4.06
C GLU A 158 -3.68 -17.00 -5.35
N ASN A 159 -3.98 -18.28 -5.46
CA ASN A 159 -4.90 -18.77 -6.48
C ASN A 159 -6.28 -18.20 -6.15
N PHE A 160 -6.69 -17.19 -6.89
CA PHE A 160 -8.06 -16.72 -6.83
C PHE A 160 -8.93 -17.80 -7.45
N ASP A 161 -9.77 -18.40 -6.64
CA ASP A 161 -10.90 -19.18 -7.15
C ASP A 161 -11.89 -18.17 -7.76
N LEU A 162 -11.81 -18.01 -9.08
CA LEU A 162 -12.64 -17.05 -9.82
C LEU A 162 -14.13 -17.39 -9.71
N ASP A 163 -14.45 -18.63 -9.35
CA ASP A 163 -15.83 -19.11 -9.16
C ASP A 163 -16.51 -18.49 -7.93
N GLY A 164 -15.76 -17.98 -6.95
CA GLY A 164 -16.29 -17.29 -5.77
C GLY A 164 -16.56 -15.78 -5.95
N VAL A 165 -16.21 -15.20 -7.10
CA VAL A 165 -16.35 -13.74 -7.31
C VAL A 165 -17.69 -13.37 -7.94
N TYR A 166 -18.42 -14.34 -8.53
CA TYR A 166 -19.69 -14.15 -9.24
C TYR A 166 -20.89 -14.84 -8.56
N GLY A 167 -20.73 -15.26 -7.30
CA GLY A 167 -21.80 -15.80 -6.47
C GLY A 167 -22.49 -14.75 -5.62
#